data_2fe732f9113a9e94db2af5c5cf053e3b
#
_entry.id   2fe732f9113a9e94db2af5c5cf053e3b
#
_cell.length_a   1.000
_cell.length_b   1.000
_cell.length_c   1.000
_cell.angle_alpha   90.00
_cell.angle_beta   90.00
_cell.angle_gamma   90.00
#
_symmetry.space_group_name_H-M   'P 1'
#
loop_
_entity.id
_entity.type
_entity.pdbx_description
1 polymer ?
#
loop_
_entity_poly.entity_id
_entity_poly.type
_entity_poly.pdbx_seq_one_letter_code
_entity_poly.pdbx_strand_id
1 'polypeptide(L)'
;MRNEVRKPVFPASFFFSNCSINMNYPQEEIKPYDGNESKAEQVEKMFNNIAPAYDKLNHALSWNIDKSWRKKAIALLKPFAPQHIMDVATGTGDFAIQACRTLQPQELIGTDISEGMMNVGREKVKKEGLDGSISFQREDCTRLSFPENRFDAITVAFGIRNFEDLDRGLQEMHRVLTPGGHLVILELSEPDYFPMKQLYAVYSKAVIPTLGKLLSKDRSAYTYLPESIKAFPQGEVMQKIIRKAGFSQVSFKRLTLGICTLYFATK
;
A
#
# COMPACT_ATOMS: atom_id res chain seq x y z
N MET A 1 48.64 54.70 2.30
CA MET A 1 48.09 53.74 3.31
C MET A 1 46.88 53.06 2.69
N ARG A 2 47.08 51.83 2.20
CA ARG A 2 45.95 51.00 1.64
C ARG A 2 45.54 50.00 2.71
N ASN A 3 44.28 50.10 3.13
CA ASN A 3 43.66 49.13 4.05
C ASN A 3 43.28 47.88 3.27
N GLU A 4 43.98 46.78 3.50
CA GLU A 4 43.55 45.45 3.07
C GLU A 4 42.47 44.90 4.01
N VAL A 5 41.29 44.68 3.43
CA VAL A 5 40.18 43.99 4.10
C VAL A 5 40.40 42.49 3.97
N ARG A 6 40.75 41.83 5.07
CA ARG A 6 40.83 40.36 5.16
C ARG A 6 39.44 39.73 5.05
N LYS A 7 39.25 38.87 4.03
CA LYS A 7 38.10 37.99 3.90
C LYS A 7 38.17 36.86 4.95
N PRO A 8 37.07 36.52 5.63
CA PRO A 8 37.09 35.38 6.53
C PRO A 8 37.16 34.06 5.75
N VAL A 9 38.14 33.22 6.10
CA VAL A 9 38.29 31.85 5.63
C VAL A 9 37.33 30.98 6.43
N PHE A 10 36.29 30.43 5.80
CA PHE A 10 35.44 29.40 6.39
C PHE A 10 36.12 28.04 6.20
N PRO A 11 36.23 27.19 7.25
CA PRO A 11 36.76 25.84 7.09
C PRO A 11 35.72 24.99 6.36
N ALA A 12 36.13 24.37 5.26
CA ALA A 12 35.39 23.35 4.54
C ALA A 12 35.52 22.04 5.32
N SER A 13 34.53 21.72 6.12
CA SER A 13 34.18 20.34 6.53
C SER A 13 32.90 20.36 7.37
N PHE A 14 31.75 20.64 6.73
CA PHE A 14 30.49 20.14 7.27
C PHE A 14 30.28 18.76 6.67
N PHE A 15 30.64 17.74 7.42
CA PHE A 15 30.08 16.40 7.25
C PHE A 15 28.56 16.51 7.40
N PHE A 16 27.82 16.35 6.31
CA PHE A 16 26.43 16.06 6.38
C PHE A 16 26.28 14.67 7.01
N SER A 17 26.16 14.62 8.33
CA SER A 17 25.54 13.49 9.00
C SER A 17 24.15 13.33 8.37
N ASN A 18 23.94 12.23 7.65
CA ASN A 18 22.62 11.73 7.29
C ASN A 18 21.88 11.40 8.60
N CYS A 19 21.37 12.39 9.27
CA CYS A 19 20.34 12.23 10.26
C CYS A 19 19.05 12.03 9.46
N SER A 20 18.71 10.77 9.17
CA SER A 20 17.38 10.39 8.72
C SER A 20 16.43 10.77 9.84
N ILE A 21 15.81 11.93 9.73
CA ILE A 21 14.66 12.28 10.56
C ILE A 21 13.58 11.30 10.12
N ASN A 22 13.37 10.23 10.89
CA ASN A 22 12.18 9.39 10.77
C ASN A 22 10.99 10.31 11.01
N MET A 23 10.34 10.75 9.95
CA MET A 23 9.09 11.49 10.06
C MET A 23 7.99 10.46 10.21
N ASN A 24 7.55 10.23 11.42
CA ASN A 24 6.36 9.40 11.66
C ASN A 24 5.17 10.04 10.96
N TYR A 25 4.53 9.29 10.08
CA TYR A 25 3.31 9.75 9.43
C TYR A 25 2.10 9.47 10.32
N PRO A 26 1.04 10.30 10.30
CA PRO A 26 -0.08 10.13 11.22
C PRO A 26 -0.73 8.75 11.20
N GLN A 27 -0.77 8.05 10.03
CA GLN A 27 -1.33 6.70 9.97
C GLN A 27 -0.49 5.65 10.72
N GLU A 28 0.80 5.89 10.97
CA GLU A 28 1.67 4.96 11.70
C GLU A 28 1.28 4.87 13.17
N GLU A 29 0.70 5.93 13.72
CA GLU A 29 0.19 6.00 15.10
C GLU A 29 -1.21 5.40 15.26
N ILE A 30 -1.97 5.23 14.16
CA ILE A 30 -3.32 4.66 14.23
C ILE A 30 -3.23 3.14 14.33
N LYS A 31 -3.79 2.59 15.41
CA LYS A 31 -3.79 1.15 15.71
C LYS A 31 -5.21 0.60 15.78
N PRO A 32 -5.44 -0.68 15.37
CA PRO A 32 -6.77 -1.31 15.43
C PRO A 32 -7.30 -1.52 16.85
N TYR A 33 -6.42 -1.75 17.82
CA TYR A 33 -6.77 -2.09 19.19
C TYR A 33 -6.00 -1.22 20.20
N ASP A 34 -6.55 -1.09 21.39
CA ASP A 34 -5.81 -0.57 22.53
C ASP A 34 -4.79 -1.61 23.02
N GLY A 35 -3.58 -1.18 23.41
CA GLY A 35 -2.54 -2.06 23.94
C GLY A 35 -1.13 -1.62 23.55
N ASN A 36 -0.15 -2.36 24.10
CA ASN A 36 1.27 -2.08 23.89
C ASN A 36 1.89 -2.83 22.70
N GLU A 37 1.10 -3.68 22.04
CA GLU A 37 1.54 -4.39 20.83
C GLU A 37 1.91 -3.39 19.72
N SER A 38 2.88 -3.74 18.86
CA SER A 38 3.23 -2.93 17.70
C SER A 38 2.03 -2.77 16.75
N LYS A 39 2.07 -1.79 15.85
CA LYS A 39 1.02 -1.64 14.85
C LYS A 39 0.95 -2.87 13.96
N ALA A 40 2.09 -3.42 13.55
CA ALA A 40 2.16 -4.60 12.69
C ALA A 40 1.48 -5.81 13.33
N GLU A 41 1.75 -6.10 14.60
CA GLU A 41 1.11 -7.20 15.35
C GLU A 41 -0.41 -7.03 15.48
N GLN A 42 -0.87 -5.80 15.78
CA GLN A 42 -2.30 -5.52 15.88
C GLN A 42 -3.01 -5.60 14.53
N VAL A 43 -2.38 -5.14 13.45
CA VAL A 43 -2.87 -5.24 12.08
C VAL A 43 -2.95 -6.70 11.63
N GLU A 44 -1.90 -7.50 11.88
CA GLU A 44 -1.91 -8.95 11.62
C GLU A 44 -3.08 -9.64 12.32
N LYS A 45 -3.24 -9.40 13.62
CA LYS A 45 -4.34 -9.95 14.43
C LYS A 45 -5.71 -9.57 13.89
N MET A 46 -5.91 -8.30 13.55
CA MET A 46 -7.16 -7.80 12.97
C MET A 46 -7.48 -8.50 11.66
N PHE A 47 -6.53 -8.57 10.73
CA PHE A 47 -6.76 -9.21 9.43
C PHE A 47 -6.95 -10.71 9.55
N ASN A 48 -6.24 -11.40 10.44
CA ASN A 48 -6.50 -12.81 10.75
C ASN A 48 -7.94 -13.04 11.23
N ASN A 49 -8.47 -12.15 12.08
CA ASN A 49 -9.84 -12.25 12.63
C ASN A 49 -10.92 -12.06 11.55
N ILE A 50 -10.72 -11.13 10.61
CA ILE A 50 -11.74 -10.81 9.59
C ILE A 50 -11.58 -11.60 8.30
N ALA A 51 -10.49 -12.35 8.11
CA ALA A 51 -10.16 -13.05 6.87
C ALA A 51 -11.35 -13.85 6.26
N PRO A 52 -12.16 -14.63 7.01
CA PRO A 52 -13.27 -15.40 6.43
C PRO A 52 -14.37 -14.56 5.79
N ALA A 53 -14.56 -13.31 6.25
CA ALA A 53 -15.62 -12.42 5.77
C ALA A 53 -15.10 -11.28 4.89
N TYR A 54 -13.78 -11.13 4.78
CA TYR A 54 -13.10 -9.96 4.19
C TYR A 54 -13.58 -9.62 2.78
N ASP A 55 -13.56 -10.58 1.87
CA ASP A 55 -13.93 -10.34 0.46
C ASP A 55 -15.38 -9.89 0.32
N LYS A 56 -16.30 -10.58 1.01
CA LYS A 56 -17.73 -10.24 0.98
C LYS A 56 -17.98 -8.82 1.47
N LEU A 57 -17.27 -8.43 2.52
CA LEU A 57 -17.40 -7.09 3.11
C LEU A 57 -16.82 -6.01 2.19
N ASN A 58 -15.62 -6.21 1.66
CA ASN A 58 -15.00 -5.24 0.76
C ASN A 58 -15.79 -5.05 -0.53
N HIS A 59 -16.26 -6.13 -1.12
CA HIS A 59 -17.11 -6.04 -2.31
C HIS A 59 -18.46 -5.37 -2.02
N ALA A 60 -19.06 -5.61 -0.86
CA ALA A 60 -20.28 -4.94 -0.45
C ALA A 60 -20.05 -3.44 -0.18
N LEU A 61 -19.00 -3.08 0.56
CA LEU A 61 -18.64 -1.70 0.85
C LEU A 61 -18.24 -0.90 -0.39
N SER A 62 -17.58 -1.54 -1.35
CA SER A 62 -17.16 -0.88 -2.60
C SER A 62 -18.19 -0.98 -3.73
N TRP A 63 -19.32 -1.68 -3.53
CA TRP A 63 -20.29 -2.02 -4.59
C TRP A 63 -19.62 -2.68 -5.80
N ASN A 64 -18.58 -3.52 -5.54
CA ASN A 64 -17.73 -4.14 -6.56
C ASN A 64 -16.95 -3.16 -7.48
N ILE A 65 -16.90 -1.87 -7.17
CA ILE A 65 -16.12 -0.89 -7.92
C ILE A 65 -14.61 -1.15 -7.76
N ASP A 66 -14.19 -1.74 -6.63
CA ASP A 66 -12.82 -2.17 -6.36
C ASP A 66 -12.24 -3.05 -7.48
N LYS A 67 -13.03 -3.91 -8.11
CA LYS A 67 -12.61 -4.73 -9.26
C LYS A 67 -12.21 -3.86 -10.47
N SER A 68 -12.97 -2.79 -10.70
CA SER A 68 -12.66 -1.82 -11.77
C SER A 68 -11.39 -1.02 -11.46
N TRP A 69 -11.16 -0.65 -10.18
CA TRP A 69 -9.95 0.03 -9.77
C TRP A 69 -8.72 -0.85 -10.00
N ARG A 70 -8.76 -2.13 -9.55
CA ARG A 70 -7.68 -3.10 -9.80
C ARG A 70 -7.42 -3.28 -11.29
N LYS A 71 -8.47 -3.40 -12.11
CA LYS A 71 -8.32 -3.49 -13.58
C LYS A 71 -7.59 -2.29 -14.17
N LYS A 72 -7.88 -1.07 -13.70
CA LYS A 72 -7.19 0.15 -14.13
C LYS A 72 -5.73 0.17 -13.69
N ALA A 73 -5.45 -0.30 -12.48
CA ALA A 73 -4.09 -0.40 -11.95
C ALA A 73 -3.24 -1.39 -12.78
N ILE A 74 -3.77 -2.58 -13.04
CA ILE A 74 -3.10 -3.61 -13.85
C ILE A 74 -2.87 -3.14 -15.28
N ALA A 75 -3.80 -2.35 -15.84
CA ALA A 75 -3.67 -1.82 -17.19
C ALA A 75 -2.43 -0.93 -17.38
N LEU A 76 -1.93 -0.28 -16.31
CA LEU A 76 -0.69 0.51 -16.36
C LEU A 76 0.55 -0.37 -16.57
N LEU A 77 0.50 -1.62 -16.14
CA LEU A 77 1.62 -2.57 -16.26
C LEU A 77 1.65 -3.31 -17.60
N LYS A 78 0.52 -3.38 -18.33
CA LYS A 78 0.42 -4.11 -19.61
C LYS A 78 1.50 -3.75 -20.64
N PRO A 79 1.85 -2.47 -20.87
CA PRO A 79 2.86 -2.11 -21.86
C PRO A 79 4.26 -2.64 -21.57
N PHE A 80 4.53 -2.99 -20.30
CA PHE A 80 5.84 -3.42 -19.83
C PHE A 80 5.97 -4.96 -19.74
N ALA A 81 4.86 -5.70 -19.87
CA ALA A 81 4.81 -7.17 -19.85
C ALA A 81 5.68 -7.78 -18.72
N PRO A 82 5.51 -7.40 -17.45
CA PRO A 82 6.36 -7.85 -16.36
C PRO A 82 6.26 -9.37 -16.19
N GLN A 83 7.42 -10.02 -15.97
CA GLN A 83 7.51 -11.48 -15.84
C GLN A 83 7.59 -11.95 -14.39
N HIS A 84 8.16 -11.11 -13.50
CA HIS A 84 8.29 -11.39 -12.07
C HIS A 84 7.58 -10.29 -11.28
N ILE A 85 6.43 -10.64 -10.72
CA ILE A 85 5.57 -9.67 -10.01
C ILE A 85 5.52 -10.03 -8.53
N MET A 86 5.63 -9.02 -7.66
CA MET A 86 5.32 -9.14 -6.23
C MET A 86 4.06 -8.32 -5.92
N ASP A 87 3.08 -8.95 -5.26
CA ASP A 87 1.88 -8.28 -4.74
C ASP A 87 2.02 -8.14 -3.23
N VAL A 88 2.30 -6.94 -2.75
CA VAL A 88 2.58 -6.64 -1.32
C VAL A 88 1.27 -6.35 -0.60
N ALA A 89 1.13 -6.88 0.63
CA ALA A 89 -0.10 -6.90 1.39
C ALA A 89 -1.25 -7.50 0.54
N THR A 90 -0.96 -8.65 -0.04
CA THR A 90 -1.82 -9.33 -1.03
C THR A 90 -3.16 -9.76 -0.45
N GLY A 91 -3.25 -9.93 0.87
CA GLY A 91 -4.44 -10.36 1.57
C GLY A 91 -4.96 -11.71 1.06
N THR A 92 -6.21 -11.73 0.61
CA THR A 92 -6.87 -12.90 0.02
C THR A 92 -6.55 -13.11 -1.47
N GLY A 93 -5.58 -12.38 -2.03
CA GLY A 93 -5.06 -12.59 -3.37
C GLY A 93 -5.91 -12.05 -4.53
N ASP A 94 -6.94 -11.23 -4.27
CA ASP A 94 -7.80 -10.71 -5.34
C ASP A 94 -7.02 -9.92 -6.41
N PHE A 95 -6.06 -9.11 -6.01
CA PHE A 95 -5.26 -8.35 -6.96
C PHE A 95 -4.27 -9.26 -7.69
N ALA A 96 -3.60 -10.16 -6.96
CA ALA A 96 -2.70 -11.16 -7.51
C ALA A 96 -3.38 -12.02 -8.60
N ILE A 97 -4.58 -12.56 -8.31
CA ILE A 97 -5.37 -13.36 -9.25
C ILE A 97 -5.70 -12.55 -10.51
N GLN A 98 -6.19 -11.31 -10.34
CA GLN A 98 -6.55 -10.47 -11.48
C GLN A 98 -5.32 -10.05 -12.29
N ALA A 99 -4.19 -9.76 -11.65
CA ALA A 99 -2.91 -9.44 -12.30
C ALA A 99 -2.37 -10.64 -13.08
N CYS A 100 -2.33 -11.83 -12.46
CA CYS A 100 -1.88 -13.05 -13.11
C CYS A 100 -2.68 -13.36 -14.38
N ARG A 101 -4.00 -13.31 -14.32
CA ARG A 101 -4.88 -13.55 -15.49
C ARG A 101 -4.69 -12.53 -16.62
N THR A 102 -4.36 -11.29 -16.27
CA THR A 102 -4.31 -10.18 -17.23
C THR A 102 -2.93 -10.00 -17.85
N LEU A 103 -1.87 -10.17 -17.05
CA LEU A 103 -0.48 -9.94 -17.45
C LEU A 103 0.25 -11.22 -17.83
N GLN A 104 -0.22 -12.38 -17.36
CA GLN A 104 0.36 -13.70 -17.60
C GLN A 104 1.88 -13.75 -17.31
N PRO A 105 2.31 -13.33 -16.10
CA PRO A 105 3.72 -13.35 -15.74
C PRO A 105 4.24 -14.79 -15.60
N GLN A 106 5.56 -14.98 -15.64
CA GLN A 106 6.19 -16.26 -15.33
C GLN A 106 6.02 -16.61 -13.84
N GLU A 107 6.04 -15.62 -12.98
CA GLU A 107 5.91 -15.77 -11.53
C GLU A 107 5.18 -14.59 -10.92
N LEU A 108 4.26 -14.87 -10.01
CA LEU A 108 3.64 -13.87 -9.15
C LEU A 108 3.69 -14.35 -7.70
N ILE A 109 4.33 -13.57 -6.83
CA ILE A 109 4.42 -13.85 -5.39
C ILE A 109 3.54 -12.84 -4.64
N GLY A 110 2.50 -13.34 -3.97
CA GLY A 110 1.71 -12.55 -3.02
C GLY A 110 2.37 -12.58 -1.65
N THR A 111 2.64 -11.42 -1.06
CA THR A 111 3.25 -11.30 0.26
C THR A 111 2.31 -10.61 1.24
N ASP A 112 2.22 -11.13 2.46
CA ASP A 112 1.41 -10.55 3.55
C ASP A 112 1.98 -10.96 4.92
N ILE A 113 1.67 -10.17 5.96
CA ILE A 113 1.96 -10.54 7.34
C ILE A 113 0.89 -11.49 7.91
N SER A 114 -0.34 -11.44 7.38
CA SER A 114 -1.49 -12.21 7.85
C SER A 114 -1.57 -13.57 7.18
N GLU A 115 -1.19 -14.60 7.90
CA GLU A 115 -1.30 -15.99 7.42
C GLU A 115 -2.76 -16.40 7.19
N GLY A 116 -3.70 -15.92 8.03
CA GLY A 116 -5.13 -16.17 7.87
C GLY A 116 -5.68 -15.66 6.54
N MET A 117 -5.24 -14.46 6.11
CA MET A 117 -5.61 -13.90 4.81
C MET A 117 -5.02 -14.71 3.64
N MET A 118 -3.73 -15.04 3.72
CA MET A 118 -3.06 -15.83 2.69
C MET A 118 -3.64 -17.25 2.55
N ASN A 119 -4.11 -17.87 3.64
CA ASN A 119 -4.77 -19.17 3.57
C ASN A 119 -6.06 -19.12 2.75
N VAL A 120 -6.87 -18.07 2.92
CA VAL A 120 -8.03 -17.83 2.05
C VAL A 120 -7.57 -17.62 0.59
N GLY A 121 -6.49 -16.89 0.39
CA GLY A 121 -5.88 -16.65 -0.93
C GLY A 121 -5.43 -17.95 -1.61
N ARG A 122 -4.74 -18.83 -0.90
CA ARG A 122 -4.28 -20.14 -1.42
C ARG A 122 -5.45 -21.00 -1.88
N GLU A 123 -6.54 -21.07 -1.09
CA GLU A 123 -7.74 -21.80 -1.49
C GLU A 123 -8.40 -21.20 -2.74
N LYS A 124 -8.45 -19.86 -2.86
CA LYS A 124 -8.96 -19.18 -4.05
C LYS A 124 -8.12 -19.48 -5.28
N VAL A 125 -6.80 -19.33 -5.18
CA VAL A 125 -5.85 -19.57 -6.27
C VAL A 125 -5.95 -21.01 -6.75
N LYS A 126 -6.02 -21.97 -5.84
CA LYS A 126 -6.21 -23.40 -6.18
C LYS A 126 -7.54 -23.64 -6.88
N LYS A 127 -8.65 -23.07 -6.38
CA LYS A 127 -9.97 -23.16 -7.02
C LYS A 127 -10.01 -22.58 -8.42
N GLU A 128 -9.21 -21.55 -8.67
CA GLU A 128 -9.08 -20.86 -9.95
C GLU A 128 -8.07 -21.54 -10.91
N GLY A 129 -7.37 -22.60 -10.46
CA GLY A 129 -6.32 -23.29 -11.23
C GLY A 129 -5.08 -22.45 -11.51
N LEU A 130 -4.74 -21.53 -10.59
CA LEU A 130 -3.60 -20.61 -10.72
C LEU A 130 -2.45 -20.92 -9.75
N ASP A 131 -2.52 -22.03 -9.02
CA ASP A 131 -1.54 -22.44 -8.01
C ASP A 131 -0.14 -22.78 -8.59
N GLY A 132 -0.04 -23.01 -9.90
CA GLY A 132 1.23 -23.10 -10.61
C GLY A 132 1.88 -21.75 -10.97
N SER A 133 1.12 -20.65 -10.88
CA SER A 133 1.57 -19.31 -11.30
C SER A 133 1.61 -18.30 -10.15
N ILE A 134 0.85 -18.52 -9.08
CA ILE A 134 0.77 -17.64 -7.91
C ILE A 134 1.20 -18.43 -6.68
N SER A 135 2.18 -17.91 -5.97
CA SER A 135 2.59 -18.40 -4.65
C SER A 135 2.36 -17.35 -3.57
N PHE A 136 2.28 -17.77 -2.30
CA PHE A 136 2.11 -16.88 -1.16
C PHE A 136 3.24 -17.08 -0.17
N GLN A 137 3.86 -15.98 0.26
CA GLN A 137 4.95 -15.96 1.21
C GLN A 137 4.67 -14.96 2.34
N ARG A 138 4.87 -15.38 3.60
CA ARG A 138 4.75 -14.48 4.74
C ARG A 138 5.96 -13.55 4.77
N GLU A 139 5.72 -12.24 4.65
CA GLU A 139 6.75 -11.20 4.64
C GLU A 139 6.29 -9.97 5.41
N ASP A 140 7.24 -9.34 6.07
CA ASP A 140 7.09 -7.97 6.55
C ASP A 140 7.61 -7.02 5.48
N CYS A 141 6.75 -6.13 5.00
CA CYS A 141 7.09 -5.17 3.95
C CYS A 141 8.22 -4.20 4.33
N THR A 142 8.51 -4.04 5.63
CA THR A 142 9.63 -3.22 6.13
C THR A 142 10.96 -3.96 6.08
N ARG A 143 10.95 -5.27 5.86
CA ARG A 143 12.13 -6.13 5.81
C ARG A 143 11.89 -7.35 4.91
N LEU A 144 11.85 -7.14 3.61
CA LEU A 144 11.64 -8.19 2.63
C LEU A 144 12.84 -9.13 2.53
N SER A 145 12.60 -10.45 2.54
CA SER A 145 13.65 -11.48 2.45
C SER A 145 14.25 -11.63 1.05
N PHE A 146 13.67 -10.98 0.04
CA PHE A 146 14.10 -11.06 -1.35
C PHE A 146 15.39 -10.28 -1.63
N PRO A 147 16.24 -10.75 -2.58
CA PRO A 147 17.42 -10.02 -3.03
C PRO A 147 17.03 -8.72 -3.75
N GLU A 148 18.00 -7.83 -3.91
CA GLU A 148 17.85 -6.63 -4.74
C GLU A 148 17.54 -7.00 -6.19
N ASN A 149 16.78 -6.12 -6.87
CA ASN A 149 16.52 -6.25 -8.31
C ASN A 149 15.91 -7.60 -8.72
N ARG A 150 14.96 -8.10 -7.96
CA ARG A 150 14.29 -9.39 -8.18
C ARG A 150 13.02 -9.29 -9.04
N PHE A 151 12.26 -8.21 -8.91
CA PHE A 151 10.93 -8.09 -9.51
C PHE A 151 10.87 -6.99 -10.56
N ASP A 152 10.12 -7.24 -11.64
CA ASP A 152 9.87 -6.27 -12.72
C ASP A 152 8.75 -5.31 -12.35
N ALA A 153 7.80 -5.77 -11.55
CA ALA A 153 6.71 -4.97 -11.04
C ALA A 153 6.35 -5.34 -9.61
N ILE A 154 5.93 -4.32 -8.86
CA ILE A 154 5.33 -4.49 -7.53
C ILE A 154 3.95 -3.84 -7.54
N THR A 155 2.98 -4.54 -6.97
CA THR A 155 1.62 -4.06 -6.77
C THR A 155 1.29 -4.01 -5.28
N VAL A 156 0.51 -3.01 -4.86
CA VAL A 156 -0.04 -2.88 -3.50
C VAL A 156 -1.47 -2.37 -3.63
N ALA A 157 -2.45 -3.11 -3.12
CA ALA A 157 -3.84 -2.66 -3.14
C ALA A 157 -4.45 -2.66 -1.73
N PHE A 158 -4.82 -1.47 -1.24
CA PHE A 158 -5.51 -1.23 0.03
C PHE A 158 -4.74 -1.70 1.28
N GLY A 159 -3.41 -1.87 1.14
CA GLY A 159 -2.53 -2.36 2.19
C GLY A 159 -1.58 -1.32 2.76
N ILE A 160 -1.11 -0.37 1.93
CA ILE A 160 0.02 0.51 2.29
C ILE A 160 -0.28 1.45 3.47
N ARG A 161 -1.55 1.84 3.70
CA ARG A 161 -1.95 2.64 4.85
C ARG A 161 -1.76 1.93 6.19
N ASN A 162 -1.65 0.59 6.17
CA ASN A 162 -1.46 -0.24 7.35
C ASN A 162 0.02 -0.44 7.71
N PHE A 163 0.95 0.01 6.90
CA PHE A 163 2.39 -0.13 7.18
C PHE A 163 2.74 0.60 8.49
N GLU A 164 3.55 -0.06 9.30
CA GLU A 164 4.06 0.51 10.56
C GLU A 164 5.15 1.55 10.29
N ASP A 165 5.93 1.37 9.23
CA ASP A 165 6.95 2.30 8.73
C ASP A 165 6.79 2.42 7.22
N LEU A 166 6.17 3.52 6.78
CA LEU A 166 5.85 3.77 5.38
C LEU A 166 7.12 4.02 4.54
N ASP A 167 8.06 4.80 5.08
CA ASP A 167 9.32 5.10 4.41
C ASP A 167 10.13 3.82 4.18
N ARG A 168 10.24 2.98 5.20
CA ARG A 168 10.98 1.72 5.13
C ARG A 168 10.33 0.74 4.15
N GLY A 169 9.00 0.59 4.21
CA GLY A 169 8.27 -0.27 3.27
C GLY A 169 8.49 0.15 1.82
N LEU A 170 8.43 1.46 1.53
CA LEU A 170 8.70 1.98 0.18
C LEU A 170 10.16 1.77 -0.25
N GLN A 171 11.13 1.94 0.66
CA GLN A 171 12.56 1.68 0.39
C GLN A 171 12.83 0.20 0.08
N GLU A 172 12.21 -0.73 0.82
CA GLU A 172 12.33 -2.15 0.55
C GLU A 172 11.71 -2.54 -0.81
N MET A 173 10.53 -2.01 -1.13
CA MET A 173 9.94 -2.18 -2.46
C MET A 173 10.84 -1.62 -3.56
N HIS A 174 11.45 -0.44 -3.35
CA HIS A 174 12.43 0.11 -4.28
C HIS A 174 13.66 -0.79 -4.41
N ARG A 175 14.19 -1.33 -3.30
CA ARG A 175 15.35 -2.21 -3.30
C ARG A 175 15.14 -3.46 -4.15
N VAL A 176 14.02 -4.14 -3.96
CA VAL A 176 13.75 -5.43 -4.63
C VAL A 176 13.25 -5.30 -6.06
N LEU A 177 12.83 -4.11 -6.51
CA LEU A 177 12.53 -3.82 -7.91
C LEU A 177 13.79 -3.79 -8.76
N THR A 178 13.72 -4.25 -10.01
CA THR A 178 14.76 -4.09 -11.03
C THR A 178 14.89 -2.62 -11.45
N PRO A 179 16.06 -2.16 -11.93
CA PRO A 179 16.16 -0.86 -12.59
C PRO A 179 15.17 -0.76 -13.76
N GLY A 180 14.37 0.30 -13.79
CA GLY A 180 13.27 0.46 -14.74
C GLY A 180 12.01 -0.32 -14.39
N GLY A 181 11.98 -1.07 -13.30
CA GLY A 181 10.80 -1.76 -12.79
C GLY A 181 9.75 -0.78 -12.24
N HIS A 182 8.51 -1.24 -12.11
CA HIS A 182 7.36 -0.40 -11.84
C HIS A 182 6.67 -0.73 -10.53
N LEU A 183 6.29 0.32 -9.78
CA LEU A 183 5.45 0.23 -8.59
C LEU A 183 4.06 0.79 -8.90
N VAL A 184 3.02 0.00 -8.58
CA VAL A 184 1.62 0.41 -8.68
C VAL A 184 0.97 0.30 -7.31
N ILE A 185 0.49 1.43 -6.79
CA ILE A 185 -0.23 1.48 -5.51
C ILE A 185 -1.67 1.91 -5.76
N LEU A 186 -2.60 1.16 -5.23
CA LEU A 186 -4.02 1.46 -5.22
C LEU A 186 -4.47 1.59 -3.77
N GLU A 187 -4.90 2.79 -3.33
CA GLU A 187 -5.28 2.99 -1.94
C GLU A 187 -6.53 3.86 -1.80
N LEU A 188 -7.30 3.59 -0.75
CA LEU A 188 -8.48 4.38 -0.42
C LEU A 188 -8.06 5.81 -0.03
N SER A 189 -8.88 6.76 -0.40
CA SER A 189 -8.64 8.18 -0.17
C SER A 189 -9.94 8.92 0.14
N GLU A 190 -9.83 10.11 0.70
CA GLU A 190 -10.97 10.98 0.95
C GLU A 190 -11.11 12.00 -0.19
N PRO A 191 -12.32 12.19 -0.74
CA PRO A 191 -12.59 13.31 -1.64
C PRO A 191 -12.31 14.65 -0.97
N ASP A 192 -11.67 15.58 -1.70
CA ASP A 192 -11.29 16.90 -1.18
C ASP A 192 -12.15 18.04 -1.65
N TYR A 193 -13.15 17.80 -2.53
CA TYR A 193 -14.01 18.82 -3.11
C TYR A 193 -15.49 18.65 -2.76
N PHE A 194 -16.23 19.77 -2.80
CA PHE A 194 -17.67 19.82 -2.58
C PHE A 194 -18.43 19.29 -3.82
N PRO A 195 -19.52 18.50 -3.68
CA PRO A 195 -20.14 18.02 -2.42
C PRO A 195 -19.58 16.65 -1.97
N MET A 196 -18.65 16.05 -2.71
CA MET A 196 -18.20 14.68 -2.48
C MET A 196 -17.56 14.47 -1.11
N LYS A 197 -16.82 15.46 -0.61
CA LYS A 197 -16.25 15.43 0.74
C LYS A 197 -17.31 15.22 1.81
N GLN A 198 -18.43 15.93 1.71
CA GLN A 198 -19.54 15.85 2.68
C GLN A 198 -20.28 14.53 2.58
N LEU A 199 -20.57 14.08 1.35
CA LEU A 199 -21.22 12.80 1.09
C LEU A 199 -20.38 11.62 1.61
N TYR A 200 -19.07 11.65 1.34
CA TYR A 200 -18.15 10.65 1.85
C TYR A 200 -18.04 10.68 3.38
N ALA A 201 -18.03 11.85 4.01
CA ALA A 201 -18.01 11.98 5.46
C ALA A 201 -19.25 11.35 6.12
N VAL A 202 -20.44 11.49 5.52
CA VAL A 202 -21.66 10.80 5.97
C VAL A 202 -21.52 9.30 5.76
N TYR A 203 -21.08 8.85 4.59
CA TYR A 203 -20.86 7.45 4.27
C TYR A 203 -19.88 6.79 5.25
N SER A 204 -18.73 7.40 5.50
CA SER A 204 -17.69 6.86 6.37
C SER A 204 -18.11 6.77 7.84
N LYS A 205 -18.92 7.73 8.32
CA LYS A 205 -19.39 7.78 9.71
C LYS A 205 -20.63 6.91 9.98
N ALA A 206 -21.51 6.74 9.01
CA ALA A 206 -22.79 6.04 9.19
C ALA A 206 -22.80 4.64 8.55
N VAL A 207 -22.37 4.52 7.29
CA VAL A 207 -22.53 3.26 6.53
C VAL A 207 -21.45 2.25 6.91
N ILE A 208 -20.19 2.66 6.93
CA ILE A 208 -19.08 1.74 7.22
C ILE A 208 -19.22 1.06 8.59
N PRO A 209 -19.41 1.80 9.70
CA PRO A 209 -19.57 1.16 11.01
C PRO A 209 -20.81 0.31 11.14
N THR A 210 -21.92 0.69 10.48
CA THR A 210 -23.19 -0.06 10.53
C THR A 210 -23.06 -1.41 9.81
N LEU A 211 -22.49 -1.40 8.60
CA LEU A 211 -22.23 -2.64 7.86
C LEU A 211 -21.20 -3.53 8.57
N GLY A 212 -20.17 -2.91 9.16
CA GLY A 212 -19.18 -3.62 9.95
C GLY A 212 -19.81 -4.36 11.14
N LYS A 213 -20.70 -3.71 11.88
CA LYS A 213 -21.42 -4.34 13.00
C LYS A 213 -22.31 -5.52 12.59
N LEU A 214 -22.89 -5.45 11.38
CA LEU A 214 -23.79 -6.49 10.89
C LEU A 214 -23.07 -7.71 10.31
N LEU A 215 -21.92 -7.50 9.70
CA LEU A 215 -21.27 -8.51 8.85
C LEU A 215 -19.95 -9.04 9.42
N SER A 216 -19.36 -8.38 10.43
CA SER A 216 -18.09 -8.78 11.03
C SER A 216 -18.20 -9.08 12.52
N LYS A 217 -17.39 -10.03 12.97
CA LYS A 217 -17.19 -10.34 14.40
C LYS A 217 -16.24 -9.33 15.08
N ASP A 218 -15.41 -8.62 14.32
CA ASP A 218 -14.45 -7.65 14.83
C ASP A 218 -14.90 -6.21 14.51
N ARG A 219 -15.41 -5.54 15.52
CA ARG A 219 -15.92 -4.16 15.39
C ARG A 219 -14.79 -3.14 15.23
N SER A 220 -13.63 -3.41 15.79
CA SER A 220 -12.47 -2.50 15.78
C SER A 220 -11.95 -2.28 14.37
N ALA A 221 -11.99 -3.29 13.50
CA ALA A 221 -11.59 -3.16 12.10
C ALA A 221 -12.35 -2.06 11.34
N TYR A 222 -13.64 -1.84 11.68
CA TYR A 222 -14.49 -0.87 10.99
C TYR A 222 -14.47 0.53 11.61
N THR A 223 -13.92 0.67 12.81
CA THR A 223 -13.52 1.97 13.38
C THR A 223 -12.15 2.36 12.83
N TYR A 224 -11.24 1.42 12.79
CA TYR A 224 -9.89 1.61 12.25
C TYR A 224 -9.87 2.01 10.77
N LEU A 225 -10.75 1.45 9.94
CA LEU A 225 -10.77 1.70 8.50
C LEU A 225 -10.91 3.20 8.15
N PRO A 226 -11.94 3.94 8.59
CA PRO A 226 -12.05 5.36 8.26
C PRO A 226 -10.94 6.21 8.91
N GLU A 227 -10.47 5.85 10.10
CA GLU A 227 -9.39 6.57 10.77
C GLU A 227 -8.07 6.41 10.03
N SER A 228 -7.71 5.20 9.62
CA SER A 228 -6.50 4.93 8.84
C SER A 228 -6.52 5.60 7.46
N ILE A 229 -7.68 5.64 6.77
CA ILE A 229 -7.83 6.35 5.50
C ILE A 229 -7.61 7.84 5.68
N LYS A 230 -8.21 8.44 6.71
CA LYS A 230 -8.08 9.88 6.99
C LYS A 230 -6.65 10.28 7.36
N ALA A 231 -5.95 9.43 8.11
CA ALA A 231 -4.59 9.69 8.58
C ALA A 231 -3.52 9.44 7.49
N PHE A 232 -3.83 8.62 6.47
CA PHE A 232 -2.87 8.26 5.41
C PHE A 232 -2.55 9.46 4.51
N PRO A 233 -1.26 9.71 4.18
CA PRO A 233 -0.87 10.75 3.24
C PRO A 233 -1.42 10.47 1.84
N GLN A 234 -2.03 11.47 1.21
CA GLN A 234 -2.77 11.29 -0.04
C GLN A 234 -2.29 12.24 -1.14
N GLY A 235 -2.52 11.86 -2.40
CA GLY A 235 -2.27 12.70 -3.56
C GLY A 235 -0.82 13.16 -3.66
N GLU A 236 -0.59 14.47 -3.73
CA GLU A 236 0.75 15.05 -3.89
C GLU A 236 1.68 14.76 -2.71
N VAL A 237 1.12 14.63 -1.48
CA VAL A 237 1.92 14.30 -0.31
C VAL A 237 2.51 12.90 -0.45
N MET A 238 1.67 11.91 -0.77
CA MET A 238 2.13 10.54 -1.02
C MET A 238 3.08 10.45 -2.22
N GLN A 239 2.83 11.22 -3.28
CA GLN A 239 3.74 11.31 -4.43
C GLN A 239 5.15 11.77 -4.02
N LYS A 240 5.26 12.75 -3.11
CA LYS A 240 6.55 13.22 -2.59
C LYS A 240 7.25 12.14 -1.74
N ILE A 241 6.47 11.39 -0.94
CA ILE A 241 7.00 10.29 -0.12
C ILE A 241 7.56 9.19 -1.01
N ILE A 242 6.84 8.79 -2.06
CA ILE A 242 7.30 7.79 -3.04
C ILE A 242 8.61 8.26 -3.70
N ARG A 243 8.71 9.55 -4.09
CA ARG A 243 9.97 10.10 -4.63
C ARG A 243 11.12 10.08 -3.62
N LYS A 244 10.84 10.40 -2.35
CA LYS A 244 11.84 10.34 -1.27
C LYS A 244 12.42 8.94 -1.10
N ALA A 245 11.64 7.90 -1.34
CA ALA A 245 12.09 6.51 -1.30
C ALA A 245 12.97 6.09 -2.49
N GLY A 246 13.21 6.97 -3.45
CA GLY A 246 14.10 6.75 -4.59
C GLY A 246 13.40 6.57 -5.94
N PHE A 247 12.06 6.48 -5.96
CA PHE A 247 11.32 6.31 -7.20
C PHE A 247 11.33 7.55 -8.09
N SER A 248 11.46 7.32 -9.39
CA SER A 248 11.33 8.33 -10.45
C SER A 248 9.94 8.29 -11.09
N GLN A 249 9.64 9.25 -11.98
CA GLN A 249 8.41 9.31 -12.79
C GLN A 249 7.12 9.04 -12.01
N VAL A 250 7.06 9.53 -10.77
CA VAL A 250 5.91 9.29 -9.90
C VAL A 250 4.71 10.12 -10.34
N SER A 251 3.60 9.46 -10.64
CA SER A 251 2.33 10.06 -11.00
C SER A 251 1.19 9.49 -10.15
N PHE A 252 0.08 10.20 -10.05
CA PHE A 252 -1.12 9.67 -9.42
C PHE A 252 -2.39 10.11 -10.16
N LYS A 253 -3.44 9.31 -9.99
CA LYS A 253 -4.78 9.58 -10.53
C LYS A 253 -5.85 9.25 -9.49
N ARG A 254 -6.72 10.20 -9.20
CA ARG A 254 -7.89 9.96 -8.36
C ARG A 254 -8.96 9.20 -9.16
N LEU A 255 -9.53 8.19 -8.56
CA LEU A 255 -10.58 7.35 -9.11
C LEU A 255 -11.88 7.57 -8.35
N THR A 256 -13.02 7.34 -9.03
CA THR A 256 -14.36 7.40 -8.42
C THR A 256 -14.52 8.61 -7.51
N LEU A 257 -14.41 9.79 -8.12
CA LEU A 257 -14.61 11.08 -7.42
C LEU A 257 -13.69 11.28 -6.19
N GLY A 258 -12.50 10.63 -6.19
CA GLY A 258 -11.50 10.80 -5.13
C GLY A 258 -11.59 9.80 -3.97
N ILE A 259 -12.47 8.79 -4.05
CA ILE A 259 -12.59 7.74 -3.02
C ILE A 259 -11.41 6.77 -3.05
N CYS A 260 -10.73 6.67 -4.18
CA CYS A 260 -9.54 5.84 -4.35
C CYS A 260 -8.50 6.61 -5.14
N THR A 261 -7.22 6.41 -4.83
CA THR A 261 -6.10 6.99 -5.56
C THR A 261 -5.18 5.89 -6.07
N LEU A 262 -4.83 5.99 -7.34
CA LEU A 262 -3.91 5.11 -8.05
C LEU A 262 -2.59 5.86 -8.26
N TYR A 263 -1.49 5.30 -7.74
CA TYR A 263 -0.14 5.81 -7.96
C TYR A 263 0.63 4.87 -8.87
N PHE A 264 1.48 5.45 -9.70
CA PHE A 264 2.41 4.74 -10.58
C PHE A 264 3.79 5.37 -10.45
N ALA A 265 4.82 4.54 -10.30
CA ALA A 265 6.20 5.00 -10.17
C ALA A 265 7.16 4.02 -10.84
N THR A 266 8.35 4.51 -11.20
CA THR A 266 9.44 3.72 -11.82
C THR A 266 10.70 3.82 -10.93
N LYS A 267 11.42 2.71 -10.77
CA LYS A 267 12.75 2.67 -10.14
C LYS A 267 13.82 3.25 -11.05
#